data_5b965097a444eff628f3136c934d6b97
#
_entry.id   5b965097a444eff628f3136c934d6b97
#
_cell.length_a   1.000
_cell.length_b   1.000
_cell.length_c   1.000
_cell.angle_alpha   90.00
_cell.angle_beta   90.00
_cell.angle_gamma   90.00
#
_symmetry.space_group_name_H-M   'P 1'
#
loop_
_entity.id
_entity.type
_entity.pdbx_description
1 polymer ?
#
loop_
_entity_poly.entity_id
_entity_poly.type
_entity_poly.pdbx_seq_one_letter_code
_entity_poly.pdbx_strand_id
1 'polypeptide(L)'
;MTVNSMKCISWSRLAIFTAAMTVLSSCGGGQSGMKLGDDEFTVVAVQSTASQQSTSYPATIKGVQDIEVRPQVSGFIVKLCVDEGATVKKGQALFQIDPTQYAAAERQAKAAVEMAKSNVNTLSLNEQQKKNLYDKKIISDFEYQSAVDQLLSAKASLAQAEAQLTSARQNLGFCTVISPSDGVVGTFPYRIGSLVSPSVTQPLTTVSEIGEMYVYFSMTEKQLLGLTRAGGTLKEQLEKMPAVKLELADGTMYTEEGKIDAVSGVIDQTTGSVSMRAVFPNKQLVLRSGGMANVIFPYTMEDIILIPQSATQEIQDKKFVYVLQSDNTLKHTEIKVSNLSDGKNYIVTSGLKPGDKIVVEGVQTLKDGQTITPITPEQKEAKYQQHLKDQKEGNIATAFKLSLIHI
;
A
#
# COMPACT_ATOMS: atom_id res chain seq x y z
N MET A 1 21.89 36.33 -47.58
CA MET A 1 21.10 37.21 -48.47
C MET A 1 19.69 37.23 -47.88
N THR A 2 19.15 38.25 -47.40
CA THR A 2 18.99 39.69 -47.53
C THR A 2 18.43 40.21 -46.21
N VAL A 3 19.04 41.11 -45.50
CA VAL A 3 19.02 42.57 -45.53
C VAL A 3 17.73 43.21 -44.93
N ASN A 4 17.97 43.84 -43.76
CA ASN A 4 17.45 45.09 -43.21
C ASN A 4 16.00 45.55 -43.48
N SER A 5 15.36 45.94 -42.40
CA SER A 5 14.57 47.18 -42.34
C SER A 5 14.49 47.71 -40.90
N MET A 6 15.39 48.62 -40.55
CA MET A 6 15.21 49.59 -39.45
C MET A 6 14.06 50.54 -39.83
N LYS A 7 13.07 50.70 -38.98
CA LYS A 7 12.12 51.81 -39.03
C LYS A 7 12.25 52.67 -37.78
N CYS A 8 12.59 53.94 -38.05
CA CYS A 8 12.61 55.09 -37.12
C CYS A 8 11.35 55.16 -36.25
N ILE A 9 11.52 55.15 -34.93
CA ILE A 9 10.51 55.52 -33.97
C ILE A 9 10.61 57.02 -33.73
N SER A 10 9.58 57.74 -34.09
CA SER A 10 9.51 59.20 -34.01
C SER A 10 9.54 59.70 -32.57
N TRP A 11 10.25 60.77 -32.35
CA TRP A 11 10.48 61.46 -31.06
C TRP A 11 9.20 61.97 -30.35
N SER A 12 8.04 61.93 -30.98
CA SER A 12 6.77 62.39 -30.41
C SER A 12 6.14 61.38 -29.41
N ARG A 13 6.63 60.14 -29.31
CA ARG A 13 6.14 59.12 -28.33
C ARG A 13 6.94 59.07 -27.03
N LEU A 14 8.06 59.77 -26.93
CA LEU A 14 8.87 59.79 -25.71
C LEU A 14 8.39 60.81 -24.68
N ALA A 15 7.64 61.84 -25.10
CA ALA A 15 7.11 62.88 -24.21
C ALA A 15 5.82 62.49 -23.47
N ILE A 16 5.10 61.45 -23.93
CA ILE A 16 3.88 60.95 -23.27
C ILE A 16 4.19 59.89 -22.19
N PHE A 17 5.34 59.26 -22.27
CA PHE A 17 5.73 58.23 -21.29
C PHE A 17 6.32 58.80 -19.99
N THR A 18 6.83 60.06 -20.01
CA THR A 18 7.35 60.74 -18.81
C THR A 18 6.27 61.43 -17.97
N ALA A 19 5.09 61.74 -18.53
CA ALA A 19 3.98 62.34 -17.79
C ALA A 19 3.09 61.28 -17.09
N ALA A 20 3.15 60.01 -17.49
CA ALA A 20 2.41 58.91 -16.86
C ALA A 20 3.11 58.27 -15.64
N MET A 21 4.38 58.62 -15.36
CA MET A 21 5.18 58.03 -14.28
C MET A 21 5.15 58.83 -12.97
N THR A 22 4.49 59.98 -12.92
CA THR A 22 4.40 60.83 -11.72
C THR A 22 3.10 60.75 -10.96
N VAL A 23 2.12 59.94 -11.41
CA VAL A 23 0.81 59.79 -10.71
C VAL A 23 0.67 58.47 -9.97
N LEU A 24 1.66 57.56 -10.02
CA LEU A 24 1.60 56.26 -9.33
C LEU A 24 2.37 56.23 -8.00
N SER A 25 2.72 57.36 -7.41
CA SER A 25 3.44 57.44 -6.13
C SER A 25 2.56 57.82 -4.94
N SER A 26 1.24 57.60 -5.00
CA SER A 26 0.35 57.92 -3.88
C SER A 26 -0.67 56.83 -3.68
N CYS A 27 -0.21 55.63 -3.32
CA CYS A 27 -0.98 54.65 -2.56
C CYS A 27 -0.03 53.75 -1.80
N GLY A 28 0.79 54.33 -0.95
CA GLY A 28 1.44 53.67 0.16
C GLY A 28 0.43 53.52 1.28
N GLY A 29 -0.52 52.61 1.14
CA GLY A 29 -1.29 52.07 2.25
C GLY A 29 -0.32 51.30 3.12
N GLY A 30 0.33 51.96 4.06
CA GLY A 30 1.11 51.32 5.10
C GLY A 30 0.20 50.34 5.82
N GLN A 31 0.47 49.05 5.65
CA GLN A 31 0.06 48.03 6.59
C GLN A 31 0.72 48.46 7.92
N SER A 32 -0.06 49.22 8.72
CA SER A 32 0.33 49.51 10.10
C SER A 32 0.27 48.24 10.87
N GLY A 33 1.34 47.43 10.74
CA GLY A 33 1.60 46.37 11.69
C GLY A 33 1.58 47.01 13.06
N MET A 34 0.78 46.49 13.95
CA MET A 34 0.73 46.88 15.37
C MET A 34 2.17 46.88 15.89
N LYS A 35 2.72 48.05 16.18
CA LYS A 35 3.97 48.15 16.99
C LYS A 35 3.56 47.78 18.40
N LEU A 36 3.82 46.52 18.80
CA LEU A 36 3.99 46.22 20.21
C LEU A 36 5.04 47.20 20.76
N GLY A 37 4.90 47.66 22.02
CA GLY A 37 5.94 48.45 22.65
C GLY A 37 7.29 47.78 22.37
N ASP A 38 8.35 48.55 22.20
CA ASP A 38 9.64 48.04 21.68
C ASP A 38 10.21 46.82 22.48
N ASP A 39 9.65 46.49 23.66
CA ASP A 39 10.07 45.39 24.56
C ASP A 39 8.96 44.34 24.87
N GLU A 40 7.77 44.39 24.22
CA GLU A 40 6.67 43.43 24.46
C GLU A 40 6.76 42.23 23.52
N PHE A 41 6.91 41.02 24.06
CA PHE A 41 6.99 39.78 23.28
C PHE A 41 6.02 38.73 23.80
N THR A 42 5.42 37.98 22.85
CA THR A 42 4.48 36.91 23.16
C THR A 42 5.23 35.69 23.71
N VAL A 43 4.87 35.30 24.92
CA VAL A 43 5.48 34.18 25.63
C VAL A 43 4.46 33.10 25.91
N VAL A 44 4.82 31.83 25.65
CA VAL A 44 3.99 30.66 25.90
C VAL A 44 4.73 29.71 26.84
N ALA A 45 4.03 29.17 27.82
CA ALA A 45 4.56 28.10 28.65
C ALA A 45 4.53 26.75 27.87
N VAL A 46 5.67 26.10 27.84
CA VAL A 46 5.84 24.80 27.19
C VAL A 46 5.15 23.72 28.03
N GLN A 47 4.30 22.94 27.42
CA GLN A 47 3.60 21.83 28.06
C GLN A 47 3.99 20.50 27.44
N SER A 48 4.04 19.46 28.27
CA SER A 48 4.10 18.09 27.76
C SER A 48 2.74 17.69 27.20
N THR A 49 2.74 17.17 26.00
CA THR A 49 1.50 16.80 25.28
C THR A 49 1.73 15.45 24.60
N ALA A 50 0.70 14.62 24.57
CA ALA A 50 0.69 13.47 23.70
C ALA A 50 0.31 13.90 22.26
N SER A 51 1.07 13.50 21.28
CA SER A 51 0.76 13.76 19.88
C SER A 51 0.68 12.48 19.09
N GLN A 52 -0.37 12.35 18.29
CA GLN A 52 -0.48 11.28 17.30
C GLN A 52 0.30 11.67 16.07
N GLN A 53 1.26 10.85 15.74
CA GLN A 53 2.08 10.97 14.57
C GLN A 53 1.83 9.79 13.64
N SER A 54 2.20 9.91 12.37
CA SER A 54 2.11 8.81 11.43
C SER A 54 3.36 8.76 10.58
N THR A 55 3.77 7.55 10.25
CA THR A 55 4.84 7.31 9.28
C THR A 55 4.27 6.60 8.07
N SER A 56 4.61 7.07 6.88
CA SER A 56 4.22 6.48 5.61
C SER A 56 5.30 5.52 5.13
N TYR A 57 4.89 4.32 4.73
CA TYR A 57 5.75 3.29 4.17
C TYR A 57 5.25 2.88 2.79
N PRO A 58 6.09 2.93 1.73
CA PRO A 58 5.71 2.42 0.43
C PRO A 58 5.42 0.93 0.51
N ALA A 59 4.33 0.51 -0.12
CA ALA A 59 3.80 -0.82 0.00
C ALA A 59 3.32 -1.37 -1.35
N THR A 60 3.35 -2.71 -1.47
CA THR A 60 2.80 -3.44 -2.60
C THR A 60 1.60 -4.25 -2.16
N ILE A 61 0.51 -4.13 -2.90
CA ILE A 61 -0.74 -4.86 -2.67
C ILE A 61 -0.68 -6.18 -3.43
N LYS A 62 -1.01 -7.30 -2.77
CA LYS A 62 -1.14 -8.62 -3.40
C LYS A 62 -2.43 -9.28 -2.95
N GLY A 63 -3.02 -10.12 -3.80
CA GLY A 63 -4.09 -11.01 -3.39
C GLY A 63 -3.61 -12.01 -2.32
N VAL A 64 -4.55 -12.60 -1.59
CA VAL A 64 -4.22 -13.69 -0.64
C VAL A 64 -3.50 -14.81 -1.37
N GLN A 65 -3.98 -15.12 -2.58
CA GLN A 65 -3.34 -16.07 -3.49
C GLN A 65 -3.41 -15.51 -4.92
N ASP A 66 -2.27 -15.49 -5.59
CA ASP A 66 -2.14 -15.24 -7.02
C ASP A 66 -1.67 -16.55 -7.67
N ILE A 67 -2.60 -17.29 -8.27
CA ILE A 67 -2.31 -18.62 -8.82
C ILE A 67 -2.22 -18.54 -10.35
N GLU A 68 -1.05 -18.87 -10.86
CA GLU A 68 -0.84 -19.02 -12.30
C GLU A 68 -1.55 -20.26 -12.82
N VAL A 69 -2.45 -20.09 -13.74
CA VAL A 69 -3.15 -21.18 -14.43
C VAL A 69 -2.37 -21.57 -15.68
N ARG A 70 -1.79 -22.77 -15.66
CA ARG A 70 -0.98 -23.32 -16.74
C ARG A 70 -1.66 -24.55 -17.33
N PRO A 71 -1.55 -24.78 -18.68
CA PRO A 71 -2.10 -25.98 -19.30
C PRO A 71 -1.31 -27.20 -18.85
N GLN A 72 -1.98 -28.34 -18.66
CA GLN A 72 -1.34 -29.62 -18.33
C GLN A 72 -1.18 -30.53 -19.55
N VAL A 73 -1.83 -30.17 -20.66
CA VAL A 73 -1.78 -30.88 -21.95
C VAL A 73 -1.50 -29.91 -23.10
N SER A 74 -0.99 -30.43 -24.20
CA SER A 74 -0.71 -29.64 -25.40
C SER A 74 -1.90 -29.65 -26.36
N GLY A 75 -2.18 -28.49 -26.97
CA GLY A 75 -3.26 -28.40 -27.98
C GLY A 75 -3.64 -26.95 -28.28
N PHE A 76 -4.56 -26.76 -29.19
CA PHE A 76 -5.08 -25.45 -29.53
C PHE A 76 -6.21 -25.04 -28.59
N ILE A 77 -6.25 -23.78 -28.20
CA ILE A 77 -7.39 -23.21 -27.47
C ILE A 77 -8.57 -23.09 -28.46
N VAL A 78 -9.64 -23.78 -28.16
CA VAL A 78 -10.86 -23.76 -29.01
C VAL A 78 -11.95 -22.86 -28.45
N LYS A 79 -11.93 -22.61 -27.14
CA LYS A 79 -12.93 -21.75 -26.46
C LYS A 79 -12.36 -21.09 -25.24
N LEU A 80 -12.72 -19.81 -25.05
CA LEU A 80 -12.64 -19.09 -23.78
C LEU A 80 -14.00 -19.16 -23.09
N CYS A 81 -14.04 -19.64 -21.85
CA CYS A 81 -15.29 -19.86 -21.11
C CYS A 81 -15.66 -18.69 -20.23
N VAL A 82 -14.71 -17.77 -20.00
CA VAL A 82 -14.86 -16.55 -19.18
C VAL A 82 -14.11 -15.39 -19.85
N ASP A 83 -14.44 -14.17 -19.47
CA ASP A 83 -13.75 -12.96 -19.93
C ASP A 83 -12.64 -12.53 -18.96
N GLU A 84 -11.72 -11.71 -19.45
CA GLU A 84 -10.69 -11.06 -18.62
C GLU A 84 -11.35 -10.18 -17.54
N GLY A 85 -10.88 -10.27 -16.30
CA GLY A 85 -11.44 -9.53 -15.17
C GLY A 85 -12.74 -10.12 -14.58
N ALA A 86 -13.23 -11.25 -15.11
CA ALA A 86 -14.41 -11.91 -14.56
C ALA A 86 -14.13 -12.54 -13.19
N THR A 87 -15.13 -12.52 -12.32
CA THR A 87 -15.09 -13.27 -11.06
C THR A 87 -15.45 -14.73 -11.33
N VAL A 88 -14.65 -15.65 -10.82
CA VAL A 88 -14.80 -17.09 -11.02
C VAL A 88 -14.77 -17.83 -9.69
N LYS A 89 -15.39 -19.01 -9.68
CA LYS A 89 -15.37 -19.95 -8.56
C LYS A 89 -14.40 -21.09 -8.82
N LYS A 90 -13.87 -21.66 -7.76
CA LYS A 90 -13.06 -22.87 -7.82
C LYS A 90 -13.75 -23.97 -8.62
N GLY A 91 -13.05 -24.57 -9.57
CA GLY A 91 -13.58 -25.60 -10.46
C GLY A 91 -14.34 -25.07 -11.68
N GLN A 92 -14.57 -23.77 -11.82
CA GLN A 92 -15.20 -23.18 -13.00
C GLN A 92 -14.26 -23.27 -14.21
N ALA A 93 -14.81 -23.69 -15.37
CA ALA A 93 -14.04 -23.77 -16.61
C ALA A 93 -13.62 -22.39 -17.09
N LEU A 94 -12.33 -22.22 -17.40
CA LEU A 94 -11.72 -21.01 -17.92
C LEU A 94 -11.42 -21.12 -19.42
N PHE A 95 -10.76 -22.21 -19.83
CA PHE A 95 -10.33 -22.46 -21.20
C PHE A 95 -10.71 -23.87 -21.60
N GLN A 96 -10.99 -24.05 -22.89
CA GLN A 96 -11.14 -25.35 -23.52
C GLN A 96 -10.02 -25.53 -24.54
N ILE A 97 -9.18 -26.55 -24.33
CA ILE A 97 -8.19 -27.03 -25.29
C ILE A 97 -8.85 -28.10 -26.17
N ASP A 98 -8.44 -28.22 -27.41
CA ASP A 98 -9.01 -29.19 -28.35
C ASP A 98 -8.94 -30.63 -27.78
N PRO A 99 -10.09 -31.26 -27.46
CA PRO A 99 -10.14 -32.57 -26.83
C PRO A 99 -10.05 -33.71 -27.84
N THR A 100 -10.04 -33.45 -29.17
CA THR A 100 -10.27 -34.45 -30.20
C THR A 100 -9.33 -35.64 -30.09
N GLN A 101 -8.03 -35.41 -30.01
CA GLN A 101 -7.03 -36.49 -29.89
C GLN A 101 -7.13 -37.22 -28.54
N TYR A 102 -7.41 -36.50 -27.44
CA TYR A 102 -7.51 -37.05 -26.08
C TYR A 102 -8.78 -37.89 -25.92
N ALA A 103 -9.89 -37.46 -26.50
CA ALA A 103 -11.12 -38.23 -26.56
C ALA A 103 -10.99 -39.50 -27.39
N ALA A 104 -10.22 -39.48 -28.51
CA ALA A 104 -9.89 -40.69 -29.27
C ALA A 104 -9.04 -41.66 -28.45
N ALA A 105 -8.01 -41.18 -27.72
CA ALA A 105 -7.17 -41.99 -26.84
C ALA A 105 -7.98 -42.61 -25.68
N GLU A 106 -8.92 -41.87 -25.09
CA GLU A 106 -9.83 -42.41 -24.04
C GLU A 106 -10.71 -43.54 -24.61
N ARG A 107 -11.32 -43.35 -25.79
CA ARG A 107 -12.12 -44.42 -26.42
C ARG A 107 -11.30 -45.66 -26.74
N GLN A 108 -10.06 -45.50 -27.21
CA GLN A 108 -9.14 -46.61 -27.47
C GLN A 108 -8.80 -47.38 -26.18
N ALA A 109 -8.43 -46.64 -25.10
CA ALA A 109 -8.10 -47.24 -23.80
C ALA A 109 -9.35 -47.97 -23.21
N LYS A 110 -10.55 -47.39 -23.35
CA LYS A 110 -11.79 -48.02 -22.94
C LYS A 110 -12.06 -49.35 -23.67
N ALA A 111 -11.85 -49.40 -24.99
CA ALA A 111 -11.98 -50.63 -25.76
C ALA A 111 -10.96 -51.70 -25.31
N ALA A 112 -9.72 -51.30 -24.95
CA ALA A 112 -8.72 -52.23 -24.44
C ALA A 112 -9.13 -52.84 -23.07
N VAL A 113 -9.75 -52.03 -22.19
CA VAL A 113 -10.33 -52.55 -20.91
C VAL A 113 -11.43 -53.59 -21.19
N GLU A 114 -12.37 -53.32 -22.10
CA GLU A 114 -13.44 -54.26 -22.41
C GLU A 114 -12.90 -55.58 -23.00
N MET A 115 -11.87 -55.51 -23.86
CA MET A 115 -11.18 -56.69 -24.37
C MET A 115 -10.49 -57.50 -23.26
N ALA A 116 -9.74 -56.81 -22.38
CA ALA A 116 -9.05 -57.48 -21.25
C ALA A 116 -10.07 -58.09 -20.26
N LYS A 117 -11.19 -57.43 -20.01
CA LYS A 117 -12.28 -57.93 -19.16
C LYS A 117 -12.95 -59.18 -19.74
N SER A 118 -13.18 -59.22 -21.07
CA SER A 118 -13.68 -60.39 -21.73
C SER A 118 -12.74 -61.58 -21.63
N ASN A 119 -11.41 -61.34 -21.74
CA ASN A 119 -10.39 -62.35 -21.55
C ASN A 119 -10.35 -62.93 -20.11
N VAL A 120 -10.45 -62.03 -19.10
CA VAL A 120 -10.57 -62.44 -17.67
C VAL A 120 -11.83 -63.30 -17.46
N ASN A 121 -12.96 -62.95 -18.06
CA ASN A 121 -14.19 -63.75 -17.94
C ASN A 121 -14.00 -65.16 -18.55
N THR A 122 -13.38 -65.25 -19.71
CA THR A 122 -13.11 -66.54 -20.39
C THR A 122 -12.19 -67.42 -19.55
N LEU A 123 -11.09 -66.84 -19.03
CA LEU A 123 -10.13 -67.59 -18.18
C LEU A 123 -10.67 -67.91 -16.78
N SER A 124 -11.56 -67.08 -16.27
CA SER A 124 -12.27 -67.37 -15.01
C SER A 124 -13.21 -68.55 -15.14
N LEU A 125 -13.94 -68.66 -16.26
CA LEU A 125 -14.76 -69.85 -16.52
C LEU A 125 -13.92 -71.09 -16.73
N ASN A 126 -12.76 -71.01 -17.42
CA ASN A 126 -11.82 -72.11 -17.58
C ASN A 126 -11.25 -72.56 -16.22
N GLU A 127 -10.82 -71.61 -15.40
CA GLU A 127 -10.33 -71.93 -14.03
C GLU A 127 -11.42 -72.64 -13.20
N GLN A 128 -12.63 -72.11 -13.22
CA GLN A 128 -13.75 -72.73 -12.51
C GLN A 128 -14.06 -74.17 -12.98
N GLN A 129 -14.01 -74.42 -14.29
CA GLN A 129 -14.13 -75.76 -14.87
C GLN A 129 -13.00 -76.68 -14.38
N LYS A 130 -11.75 -76.21 -14.49
CA LYS A 130 -10.57 -76.95 -14.06
C LYS A 130 -10.63 -77.25 -12.54
N LYS A 131 -11.06 -76.31 -11.71
CA LYS A 131 -11.28 -76.47 -10.29
C LYS A 131 -12.28 -77.60 -10.02
N ASN A 132 -13.39 -77.64 -10.68
CA ASN A 132 -14.39 -78.70 -10.55
C ASN A 132 -13.86 -80.12 -10.90
N LEU A 133 -12.99 -80.20 -11.90
CA LEU A 133 -12.33 -81.45 -12.31
C LEU A 133 -11.22 -81.88 -11.29
N TYR A 134 -10.45 -80.91 -10.77
CA TYR A 134 -9.44 -81.10 -9.78
C TYR A 134 -10.08 -81.61 -8.45
N ASP A 135 -11.12 -81.01 -8.00
CA ASP A 135 -11.88 -81.38 -6.77
C ASP A 135 -12.37 -82.84 -6.89
N LYS A 136 -12.68 -83.31 -8.13
CA LYS A 136 -13.07 -84.69 -8.44
C LYS A 136 -11.87 -85.59 -8.73
N LYS A 137 -10.61 -85.11 -8.55
CA LYS A 137 -9.35 -85.82 -8.80
C LYS A 137 -9.20 -86.35 -10.26
N ILE A 138 -9.77 -85.68 -11.20
CA ILE A 138 -9.71 -86.04 -12.64
C ILE A 138 -8.47 -85.47 -13.34
N ILE A 139 -8.00 -84.29 -12.90
CA ILE A 139 -6.83 -83.62 -13.43
C ILE A 139 -5.72 -83.45 -12.36
N SER A 140 -4.46 -83.18 -12.81
CA SER A 140 -3.33 -82.99 -11.95
C SER A 140 -3.34 -81.57 -11.29
N ASP A 141 -2.65 -81.44 -10.16
CA ASP A 141 -2.43 -80.14 -9.51
C ASP A 141 -1.78 -79.13 -10.43
N PHE A 142 -0.79 -79.55 -11.22
CA PHE A 142 -0.13 -78.72 -12.21
C PHE A 142 -1.06 -78.11 -13.23
N GLU A 143 -2.05 -78.88 -13.71
CA GLU A 143 -3.00 -78.44 -14.72
C GLU A 143 -4.00 -77.45 -14.14
N TYR A 144 -4.45 -77.60 -12.89
CA TYR A 144 -5.26 -76.63 -12.19
C TYR A 144 -4.46 -75.33 -11.90
N GLN A 145 -3.24 -75.43 -11.36
CA GLN A 145 -2.41 -74.31 -11.05
C GLN A 145 -2.07 -73.49 -12.29
N SER A 146 -1.83 -74.15 -13.43
CA SER A 146 -1.64 -73.46 -14.71
C SER A 146 -2.84 -72.60 -15.12
N ALA A 147 -4.09 -73.09 -14.88
CA ALA A 147 -5.27 -72.27 -15.16
C ALA A 147 -5.45 -71.10 -14.20
N VAL A 148 -5.08 -71.27 -12.92
CA VAL A 148 -5.03 -70.19 -11.93
C VAL A 148 -4.02 -69.11 -12.33
N ASP A 149 -2.81 -69.50 -12.76
CA ASP A 149 -1.76 -68.59 -13.19
C ASP A 149 -2.13 -67.82 -14.46
N GLN A 150 -2.83 -68.49 -15.41
CA GLN A 150 -3.41 -67.83 -16.61
C GLN A 150 -4.45 -66.79 -16.24
N LEU A 151 -5.35 -67.11 -15.31
CA LEU A 151 -6.34 -66.16 -14.80
C LEU A 151 -5.69 -64.98 -14.11
N LEU A 152 -4.67 -65.22 -13.27
CA LEU A 152 -3.90 -64.19 -12.58
C LEU A 152 -3.22 -63.24 -13.58
N SER A 153 -2.58 -63.79 -14.62
CA SER A 153 -1.95 -63.02 -15.71
C SER A 153 -3.00 -62.16 -16.45
N ALA A 154 -4.15 -62.70 -16.74
CA ALA A 154 -5.22 -61.94 -17.39
C ALA A 154 -5.77 -60.79 -16.49
N LYS A 155 -5.90 -61.07 -15.18
CA LYS A 155 -6.29 -60.01 -14.21
C LYS A 155 -5.23 -58.89 -14.13
N ALA A 156 -3.95 -59.24 -14.18
CA ALA A 156 -2.88 -58.26 -14.23
C ALA A 156 -2.94 -57.42 -15.53
N SER A 157 -3.25 -58.04 -16.66
CA SER A 157 -3.43 -57.35 -17.93
C SER A 157 -4.67 -56.40 -17.91
N LEU A 158 -5.74 -56.80 -17.24
CA LEU A 158 -6.93 -55.97 -17.04
C LEU A 158 -6.55 -54.74 -16.18
N ALA A 159 -5.87 -54.94 -15.07
CA ALA A 159 -5.43 -53.82 -14.21
C ALA A 159 -4.52 -52.83 -14.95
N GLN A 160 -3.66 -53.33 -15.84
CA GLN A 160 -2.82 -52.49 -16.71
C GLN A 160 -3.69 -51.65 -17.68
N ALA A 161 -4.67 -52.26 -18.33
CA ALA A 161 -5.58 -51.55 -19.23
C ALA A 161 -6.44 -50.52 -18.50
N GLU A 162 -6.92 -50.80 -17.28
CA GLU A 162 -7.65 -49.87 -16.42
C GLU A 162 -6.79 -48.68 -16.01
N ALA A 163 -5.52 -48.90 -15.70
CA ALA A 163 -4.56 -47.80 -15.39
C ALA A 163 -4.35 -46.90 -16.63
N GLN A 164 -4.24 -47.47 -17.83
CA GLN A 164 -4.13 -46.69 -19.05
C GLN A 164 -5.41 -45.89 -19.36
N LEU A 165 -6.60 -46.47 -19.13
CA LEU A 165 -7.85 -45.74 -19.26
C LEU A 165 -7.95 -44.57 -18.27
N THR A 166 -7.53 -44.78 -17.06
CA THR A 166 -7.49 -43.74 -16.05
C THR A 166 -6.57 -42.55 -16.47
N SER A 167 -5.39 -42.87 -16.98
CA SER A 167 -4.46 -41.84 -17.51
C SER A 167 -5.05 -41.11 -18.73
N ALA A 168 -5.70 -41.83 -19.67
CA ALA A 168 -6.32 -41.21 -20.82
C ALA A 168 -7.49 -40.29 -20.43
N ARG A 169 -8.29 -40.68 -19.43
CA ARG A 169 -9.37 -39.84 -18.87
C ARG A 169 -8.84 -38.59 -18.18
N GLN A 170 -7.75 -38.69 -17.41
CA GLN A 170 -7.12 -37.54 -16.80
C GLN A 170 -6.62 -36.56 -17.85
N ASN A 171 -5.95 -37.02 -18.90
CA ASN A 171 -5.48 -36.17 -19.98
C ASN A 171 -6.65 -35.49 -20.74
N LEU A 172 -7.75 -36.20 -20.96
CA LEU A 172 -8.97 -35.60 -21.51
C LEU A 172 -9.58 -34.57 -20.58
N GLY A 173 -9.58 -34.83 -19.26
CA GLY A 173 -10.03 -33.87 -18.24
C GLY A 173 -9.19 -32.58 -18.25
N PHE A 174 -7.91 -32.69 -18.46
CA PHE A 174 -7.00 -31.54 -18.54
C PHE A 174 -7.21 -30.65 -19.77
N CYS A 175 -7.96 -31.13 -20.79
CA CYS A 175 -8.37 -30.27 -21.89
C CYS A 175 -9.33 -29.17 -21.45
N THR A 176 -10.04 -29.35 -20.34
CA THR A 176 -10.84 -28.29 -19.70
C THR A 176 -10.01 -27.69 -18.56
N VAL A 177 -9.45 -26.52 -18.80
CA VAL A 177 -8.68 -25.81 -17.79
C VAL A 177 -9.65 -25.10 -16.84
N ILE A 178 -9.58 -25.44 -15.56
CA ILE A 178 -10.49 -24.93 -14.51
C ILE A 178 -9.77 -24.01 -13.56
N SER A 179 -10.54 -23.15 -12.86
CA SER A 179 -10.00 -22.28 -11.81
C SER A 179 -9.59 -23.10 -10.58
N PRO A 180 -8.36 -22.90 -10.05
CA PRO A 180 -7.89 -23.56 -8.85
C PRO A 180 -8.49 -23.00 -7.56
N SER A 181 -8.96 -21.73 -7.56
CA SER A 181 -9.51 -21.01 -6.42
C SER A 181 -10.67 -20.11 -6.85
N ASP A 182 -11.38 -19.58 -5.87
CA ASP A 182 -12.28 -18.43 -6.06
C ASP A 182 -11.42 -17.18 -6.29
N GLY A 183 -11.88 -16.26 -7.14
CA GLY A 183 -11.10 -15.04 -7.37
C GLY A 183 -11.47 -14.32 -8.68
N VAL A 184 -10.60 -13.43 -9.11
CA VAL A 184 -10.72 -12.67 -10.34
C VAL A 184 -9.65 -13.11 -11.33
N VAL A 185 -10.09 -13.32 -12.57
CA VAL A 185 -9.23 -13.74 -13.67
C VAL A 185 -8.43 -12.55 -14.19
N GLY A 186 -7.14 -12.74 -14.41
CA GLY A 186 -6.26 -11.75 -15.02
C GLY A 186 -6.42 -11.63 -16.53
N THR A 187 -5.38 -11.17 -17.20
CA THR A 187 -5.32 -11.05 -18.66
C THR A 187 -5.06 -12.40 -19.33
N PHE A 188 -5.42 -12.51 -20.61
CA PHE A 188 -5.21 -13.69 -21.44
C PHE A 188 -4.12 -13.43 -22.49
N PRO A 189 -2.87 -13.87 -22.25
CA PRO A 189 -1.80 -13.78 -23.25
C PRO A 189 -2.10 -14.59 -24.51
N TYR A 190 -2.89 -15.68 -24.37
CA TYR A 190 -3.23 -16.60 -25.44
C TYR A 190 -4.70 -16.43 -25.85
N ARG A 191 -4.97 -16.48 -27.16
CA ARG A 191 -6.29 -16.33 -27.76
C ARG A 191 -6.78 -17.65 -28.36
N ILE A 192 -8.05 -17.72 -28.75
CA ILE A 192 -8.58 -18.84 -29.48
C ILE A 192 -7.74 -19.09 -30.73
N GLY A 193 -7.36 -20.34 -30.96
CA GLY A 193 -6.45 -20.76 -32.04
C GLY A 193 -4.97 -20.77 -31.65
N SER A 194 -4.58 -20.27 -30.46
CA SER A 194 -3.21 -20.38 -29.99
C SER A 194 -2.87 -21.81 -29.59
N LEU A 195 -1.67 -22.26 -29.95
CA LEU A 195 -1.11 -23.53 -29.48
C LEU A 195 -0.51 -23.32 -28.08
N VAL A 196 -0.92 -24.15 -27.13
CA VAL A 196 -0.43 -24.13 -25.76
C VAL A 196 0.13 -25.50 -25.35
N SER A 197 1.02 -25.51 -24.37
CA SER A 197 1.63 -26.74 -23.84
C SER A 197 2.07 -26.50 -22.37
N PRO A 198 2.36 -27.56 -21.59
CA PRO A 198 2.86 -27.43 -20.22
C PRO A 198 4.16 -26.60 -20.10
N SER A 199 4.93 -26.49 -21.18
CA SER A 199 6.23 -25.78 -21.21
C SER A 199 6.14 -24.33 -21.66
N VAL A 200 4.92 -23.74 -21.82
CA VAL A 200 4.78 -22.32 -22.19
C VAL A 200 5.38 -21.41 -21.12
N THR A 201 6.08 -20.37 -21.56
CA THR A 201 6.76 -19.43 -20.68
C THR A 201 5.77 -18.62 -19.82
N GLN A 202 4.68 -18.15 -20.44
CA GLN A 202 3.65 -17.38 -19.76
C GLN A 202 2.47 -18.29 -19.36
N PRO A 203 1.83 -18.07 -18.21
CA PRO A 203 0.60 -18.78 -17.86
C PRO A 203 -0.55 -18.39 -18.79
N LEU A 204 -1.59 -19.24 -18.88
CA LEU A 204 -2.81 -18.90 -19.61
C LEU A 204 -3.51 -17.69 -19.02
N THR A 205 -3.50 -17.59 -17.72
CA THR A 205 -3.98 -16.47 -16.92
C THR A 205 -3.49 -16.62 -15.48
N THR A 206 -3.73 -15.61 -14.67
CA THR A 206 -3.58 -15.68 -13.20
C THR A 206 -4.96 -15.51 -12.57
N VAL A 207 -5.30 -16.33 -11.59
CA VAL A 207 -6.50 -16.16 -10.78
C VAL A 207 -6.06 -15.61 -9.43
N SER A 208 -6.54 -14.41 -9.09
CA SER A 208 -6.21 -13.70 -7.87
C SER A 208 -7.39 -13.74 -6.90
N GLU A 209 -7.17 -14.26 -5.70
CA GLU A 209 -8.13 -14.16 -4.61
C GLU A 209 -8.01 -12.79 -3.97
N ILE A 210 -9.00 -11.93 -4.22
CA ILE A 210 -8.96 -10.51 -3.85
C ILE A 210 -10.04 -10.10 -2.83
N GLY A 211 -10.70 -11.04 -2.16
CA GLY A 211 -11.66 -10.75 -1.07
C GLY A 211 -10.99 -10.07 0.13
N GLU A 212 -9.79 -10.49 0.44
CA GLU A 212 -8.84 -9.85 1.34
C GLU A 212 -7.56 -9.57 0.58
N MET A 213 -6.82 -8.55 0.99
CA MET A 213 -5.57 -8.17 0.33
C MET A 213 -4.42 -8.16 1.32
N TYR A 214 -3.32 -8.71 0.91
CA TYR A 214 -2.06 -8.63 1.62
C TYR A 214 -1.27 -7.41 1.14
N VAL A 215 -0.93 -6.54 2.06
CA VAL A 215 -0.14 -5.34 1.79
C VAL A 215 1.23 -5.51 2.42
N TYR A 216 2.24 -5.60 1.58
CA TYR A 216 3.64 -5.77 1.99
C TYR A 216 4.35 -4.43 2.00
N PHE A 217 4.97 -4.09 3.12
CA PHE A 217 5.78 -2.90 3.29
C PHE A 217 7.04 -3.24 4.07
N SER A 218 8.07 -2.40 3.97
CA SER A 218 9.35 -2.63 4.63
C SER A 218 9.60 -1.60 5.72
N MET A 219 10.05 -2.06 6.88
CA MET A 219 10.44 -1.24 8.01
C MET A 219 11.92 -1.48 8.33
N THR A 220 12.67 -0.45 8.72
CA THR A 220 14.08 -0.62 9.10
C THR A 220 14.21 -1.43 10.40
N GLU A 221 15.30 -2.19 10.52
CA GLU A 221 15.61 -2.95 11.75
C GLU A 221 15.58 -2.07 13.00
N LYS A 222 16.12 -0.85 12.92
CA LYS A 222 16.11 0.12 14.02
C LYS A 222 14.68 0.43 14.51
N GLN A 223 13.74 0.62 13.59
CA GLN A 223 12.33 0.90 13.93
C GLN A 223 11.67 -0.35 14.54
N LEU A 224 11.91 -1.53 13.97
CA LEU A 224 11.40 -2.78 14.52
C LEU A 224 11.92 -3.04 15.93
N LEU A 225 13.22 -2.85 16.17
CA LEU A 225 13.82 -2.97 17.51
C LEU A 225 13.21 -1.96 18.50
N GLY A 226 12.87 -0.76 18.03
CA GLY A 226 12.14 0.23 18.85
C GLY A 226 10.79 -0.29 19.31
N LEU A 227 10.04 -0.93 18.44
CA LEU A 227 8.75 -1.54 18.75
C LEU A 227 8.89 -2.77 19.67
N THR A 228 9.93 -3.59 19.47
CA THR A 228 10.10 -4.85 20.23
C THR A 228 10.69 -4.64 21.63
N ARG A 229 11.35 -3.52 21.91
CA ARG A 229 11.89 -3.20 23.26
C ARG A 229 10.82 -2.99 24.34
N ALA A 230 9.56 -2.81 23.95
CA ALA A 230 8.45 -2.67 24.91
C ALA A 230 8.12 -3.95 25.70
N GLY A 231 8.82 -5.09 25.42
CA GLY A 231 8.71 -6.37 26.14
C GLY A 231 7.58 -7.27 25.60
N GLY A 232 7.75 -8.58 25.75
CA GLY A 232 6.83 -9.61 25.26
C GLY A 232 7.30 -10.32 24.00
N THR A 233 6.53 -11.29 23.53
CA THR A 233 6.81 -12.01 22.29
C THR A 233 6.40 -11.15 21.07
N LEU A 234 7.04 -11.37 19.92
CA LEU A 234 6.72 -10.67 18.66
C LEU A 234 5.22 -10.78 18.33
N LYS A 235 4.61 -11.94 18.59
CA LYS A 235 3.19 -12.18 18.36
C LYS A 235 2.30 -11.28 19.23
N GLU A 236 2.60 -11.19 20.52
CA GLU A 236 1.86 -10.32 21.46
C GLU A 236 1.98 -8.84 21.08
N GLN A 237 3.11 -8.46 20.51
CA GLN A 237 3.34 -7.10 20.05
C GLN A 237 2.58 -6.80 18.76
N LEU A 238 2.54 -7.75 17.80
CA LEU A 238 1.72 -7.64 16.60
C LEU A 238 0.24 -7.47 16.93
N GLU A 239 -0.26 -8.21 17.93
CA GLU A 239 -1.65 -8.10 18.38
C GLU A 239 -1.98 -6.74 19.02
N LYS A 240 -0.98 -6.09 19.61
CA LYS A 240 -1.10 -4.76 20.24
C LYS A 240 -0.83 -3.61 19.27
N MET A 241 -0.31 -3.89 18.06
CA MET A 241 -0.07 -2.84 17.06
C MET A 241 -1.39 -2.18 16.66
N PRO A 242 -1.37 -0.85 16.49
CA PRO A 242 -2.55 -0.14 16.02
C PRO A 242 -2.94 -0.59 14.62
N ALA A 243 -4.21 -0.44 14.29
CA ALA A 243 -4.67 -0.59 12.91
C ALA A 243 -3.94 0.40 12.00
N VAL A 244 -3.59 -0.05 10.80
CA VAL A 244 -2.91 0.76 9.81
C VAL A 244 -3.88 1.21 8.74
N LYS A 245 -3.65 2.39 8.18
CA LYS A 245 -4.44 2.93 7.07
C LYS A 245 -3.67 2.77 5.77
N LEU A 246 -4.40 2.75 4.67
CA LEU A 246 -3.82 2.62 3.34
C LEU A 246 -4.13 3.87 2.53
N GLU A 247 -3.09 4.53 2.04
CA GLU A 247 -3.18 5.62 1.07
C GLU A 247 -2.94 5.03 -0.32
N LEU A 248 -3.92 5.18 -1.20
CA LEU A 248 -3.85 4.66 -2.57
C LEU A 248 -2.93 5.51 -3.45
N ALA A 249 -2.63 5.01 -4.64
CA ALA A 249 -1.71 5.68 -5.58
C ALA A 249 -2.21 7.07 -6.05
N ASP A 250 -3.50 7.35 -5.93
CA ASP A 250 -4.11 8.65 -6.23
C ASP A 250 -4.11 9.63 -5.03
N GLY A 251 -3.52 9.23 -3.90
CA GLY A 251 -3.51 10.01 -2.66
C GLY A 251 -4.76 9.90 -1.81
N THR A 252 -5.76 9.12 -2.23
CA THR A 252 -6.98 8.91 -1.44
C THR A 252 -6.75 7.87 -0.34
N MET A 253 -7.39 8.07 0.81
CA MET A 253 -7.34 7.11 1.90
C MET A 253 -8.35 5.99 1.66
N TYR A 254 -7.90 4.74 1.75
CA TYR A 254 -8.79 3.59 1.72
C TYR A 254 -9.69 3.56 2.95
N THR A 255 -10.94 3.18 2.78
CA THR A 255 -11.98 3.27 3.82
C THR A 255 -11.84 2.24 4.93
N GLU A 256 -11.32 1.05 4.62
CA GLU A 256 -11.14 -0.03 5.59
C GLU A 256 -9.73 0.06 6.19
N GLU A 257 -9.62 -0.23 7.47
CA GLU A 257 -8.34 -0.30 8.17
C GLU A 257 -7.75 -1.71 8.07
N GLY A 258 -6.44 -1.79 7.99
CA GLY A 258 -5.70 -3.05 7.95
C GLY A 258 -5.10 -3.42 9.29
N LYS A 259 -4.89 -4.72 9.50
CA LYS A 259 -4.20 -5.25 10.67
C LYS A 259 -2.89 -5.91 10.23
N ILE A 260 -1.81 -5.60 10.93
CA ILE A 260 -0.52 -6.26 10.71
C ILE A 260 -0.62 -7.66 11.30
N ASP A 261 -0.37 -8.67 10.47
CA ASP A 261 -0.51 -10.08 10.86
C ASP A 261 0.82 -10.84 10.81
N ALA A 262 1.80 -10.35 10.05
CA ALA A 262 3.08 -11.03 9.94
C ALA A 262 4.26 -10.06 9.79
N VAL A 263 5.39 -10.47 10.36
CA VAL A 263 6.70 -9.85 10.19
C VAL A 263 7.67 -10.91 9.72
N SER A 264 8.46 -10.62 8.70
CA SER A 264 9.49 -11.54 8.22
C SER A 264 10.50 -11.87 9.32
N GLY A 265 10.82 -13.14 9.46
CA GLY A 265 11.90 -13.58 10.35
C GLY A 265 13.31 -13.33 9.79
N VAL A 266 13.44 -12.75 8.61
CA VAL A 266 14.70 -12.49 7.91
C VAL A 266 14.81 -11.02 7.57
N ILE A 267 15.97 -10.45 7.86
CA ILE A 267 16.34 -9.08 7.48
C ILE A 267 16.95 -9.12 6.09
N ASP A 268 16.49 -8.28 5.19
CA ASP A 268 17.13 -8.08 3.90
C ASP A 268 18.50 -7.39 4.11
N GLN A 269 19.56 -8.11 3.83
CA GLN A 269 20.93 -7.65 4.06
C GLN A 269 21.34 -6.48 3.17
N THR A 270 20.66 -6.29 2.04
CA THR A 270 20.96 -5.21 1.10
C THR A 270 20.42 -3.88 1.60
N THR A 271 19.22 -3.90 2.19
CA THR A 271 18.49 -2.69 2.62
C THR A 271 18.47 -2.50 4.14
N GLY A 272 18.85 -3.52 4.93
CA GLY A 272 18.74 -3.50 6.39
C GLY A 272 17.28 -3.38 6.88
N SER A 273 16.34 -3.88 6.08
CA SER A 273 14.91 -3.77 6.36
C SER A 273 14.25 -5.13 6.57
N VAL A 274 13.13 -5.12 7.26
CA VAL A 274 12.28 -6.27 7.54
C VAL A 274 10.95 -6.09 6.81
N SER A 275 10.51 -7.10 6.07
CA SER A 275 9.22 -7.09 5.41
C SER A 275 8.11 -7.37 6.41
N MET A 276 7.09 -6.53 6.39
CA MET A 276 5.87 -6.67 7.18
C MET A 276 4.68 -6.87 6.25
N ARG A 277 3.68 -7.58 6.74
CA ARG A 277 2.42 -7.81 6.02
C ARG A 277 1.26 -7.31 6.85
N ALA A 278 0.40 -6.53 6.22
CA ALA A 278 -0.90 -6.15 6.75
C ALA A 278 -2.02 -6.74 5.89
N VAL A 279 -3.11 -7.14 6.52
CA VAL A 279 -4.31 -7.67 5.87
C VAL A 279 -5.36 -6.58 5.82
N PHE A 280 -5.89 -6.32 4.63
CA PHE A 280 -6.96 -5.36 4.40
C PHE A 280 -8.19 -6.05 3.80
N PRO A 281 -9.39 -5.89 4.38
CA PRO A 281 -10.62 -6.35 3.75
C PRO A 281 -10.86 -5.60 2.43
N ASN A 282 -11.30 -6.30 1.38
CA ASN A 282 -11.53 -5.70 0.06
C ASN A 282 -12.96 -6.01 -0.44
N LYS A 283 -13.95 -5.70 0.37
CA LYS A 283 -15.38 -5.99 0.07
C LYS A 283 -15.87 -5.33 -1.21
N GLN A 284 -15.35 -4.15 -1.52
CA GLN A 284 -15.74 -3.39 -2.73
C GLN A 284 -14.89 -3.73 -3.97
N LEU A 285 -13.93 -4.66 -3.83
CA LEU A 285 -13.02 -5.09 -4.90
C LEU A 285 -12.25 -3.93 -5.58
N VAL A 286 -11.99 -2.85 -4.82
CA VAL A 286 -11.23 -1.67 -5.29
C VAL A 286 -9.74 -2.00 -5.40
N LEU A 287 -9.21 -2.73 -4.40
CA LEU A 287 -7.80 -3.12 -4.38
C LEU A 287 -7.57 -4.27 -5.38
N ARG A 288 -6.46 -4.20 -6.09
CA ARG A 288 -6.07 -5.24 -7.06
C ARG A 288 -4.64 -5.70 -6.78
N SER A 289 -4.38 -6.97 -7.06
CA SER A 289 -3.04 -7.53 -6.96
C SER A 289 -2.08 -6.83 -7.93
N GLY A 290 -0.85 -6.53 -7.47
CA GLY A 290 0.14 -5.75 -8.19
C GLY A 290 0.03 -4.23 -8.01
N GLY A 291 -0.98 -3.73 -7.28
CA GLY A 291 -1.13 -2.31 -6.96
C GLY A 291 -0.04 -1.80 -6.02
N MET A 292 0.23 -0.50 -6.09
CA MET A 292 1.11 0.22 -5.17
C MET A 292 0.28 1.14 -4.27
N ALA A 293 0.71 1.29 -3.03
CA ALA A 293 0.06 2.14 -2.04
C ALA A 293 1.07 2.55 -0.96
N ASN A 294 0.67 3.42 -0.05
CA ASN A 294 1.43 3.72 1.15
C ASN A 294 0.68 3.23 2.39
N VAL A 295 1.35 2.48 3.24
CA VAL A 295 0.82 2.12 4.55
C VAL A 295 1.12 3.24 5.52
N ILE A 296 0.07 3.82 6.10
CA ILE A 296 0.16 4.85 7.12
C ILE A 296 0.09 4.19 8.48
N PHE A 297 1.23 4.17 9.16
CA PHE A 297 1.38 3.58 10.49
C PHE A 297 1.22 4.67 11.55
N PRO A 298 0.12 4.70 12.33
CA PRO A 298 -0.05 5.66 13.40
C PRO A 298 0.77 5.22 14.62
N TYR A 299 1.39 6.17 15.29
CA TYR A 299 2.01 5.94 16.59
C TYR A 299 1.80 7.16 17.49
N THR A 300 1.63 6.91 18.77
CA THR A 300 1.48 7.96 19.76
C THR A 300 2.82 8.21 20.43
N MET A 301 3.25 9.44 20.45
CA MET A 301 4.37 9.88 21.27
C MET A 301 3.79 10.55 22.51
N GLU A 302 4.10 10.01 23.66
CA GLU A 302 3.75 10.59 24.98
C GLU A 302 4.90 11.48 25.46
N ASP A 303 4.59 12.43 26.34
CA ASP A 303 5.57 13.31 26.96
C ASP A 303 6.46 14.12 26.00
N ILE A 304 5.89 14.53 24.86
CA ILE A 304 6.60 15.39 23.92
C ILE A 304 6.31 16.86 24.16
N ILE A 305 7.31 17.67 23.88
CA ILE A 305 7.21 19.12 23.86
C ILE A 305 7.03 19.57 22.42
N LEU A 306 5.89 20.20 22.13
CA LEU A 306 5.62 20.83 20.84
C LEU A 306 5.83 22.34 20.93
N ILE A 307 6.60 22.89 20.00
CA ILE A 307 6.80 24.34 19.89
C ILE A 307 6.54 24.80 18.45
N PRO A 308 5.93 25.97 18.23
CA PRO A 308 5.77 26.52 16.89
C PRO A 308 7.13 26.74 16.22
N GLN A 309 7.22 26.48 14.91
CA GLN A 309 8.44 26.76 14.14
C GLN A 309 8.84 28.24 14.21
N SER A 310 7.85 29.15 14.29
CA SER A 310 8.08 30.58 14.47
C SER A 310 8.82 30.96 15.77
N ALA A 311 8.80 30.09 16.79
CA ALA A 311 9.52 30.28 18.06
C ALA A 311 11.00 29.91 17.97
N THR A 312 11.47 29.39 16.84
CA THR A 312 12.84 28.91 16.68
C THR A 312 13.66 29.83 15.79
N GLN A 313 14.93 29.95 16.11
CA GLN A 313 15.96 30.59 15.32
C GLN A 313 16.94 29.51 14.85
N GLU A 314 17.22 29.43 13.55
CA GLU A 314 18.16 28.46 12.99
C GLU A 314 19.50 29.17 12.70
N ILE A 315 20.57 28.66 13.29
CA ILE A 315 21.93 29.15 13.13
C ILE A 315 22.84 27.95 12.86
N GLN A 316 23.42 27.84 11.65
CA GLN A 316 24.36 26.78 11.29
C GLN A 316 23.86 25.37 11.65
N ASP A 317 22.73 24.95 11.09
CA ASP A 317 22.10 23.63 11.31
C ASP A 317 21.64 23.32 12.75
N LYS A 318 21.75 24.31 13.66
CA LYS A 318 21.26 24.20 15.02
C LYS A 318 20.04 25.09 15.24
N LYS A 319 19.10 24.59 16.02
CA LYS A 319 17.89 25.33 16.38
C LYS A 319 17.97 25.83 17.80
N PHE A 320 17.59 27.08 17.95
CA PHE A 320 17.63 27.80 19.23
C PHE A 320 16.26 28.37 19.55
N VAL A 321 15.98 28.51 20.83
CA VAL A 321 14.81 29.22 21.36
C VAL A 321 15.24 30.19 22.45
N TYR A 322 14.45 31.24 22.65
CA TYR A 322 14.63 32.16 23.76
C TYR A 322 13.74 31.73 24.91
N VAL A 323 14.37 31.30 26.01
CA VAL A 323 13.69 30.90 27.24
C VAL A 323 13.69 32.09 28.18
N LEU A 324 12.52 32.47 28.69
CA LEU A 324 12.33 33.54 29.64
C LEU A 324 12.76 33.07 31.05
N GLN A 325 13.68 33.76 31.64
CA GLN A 325 14.14 33.51 33.01
C GLN A 325 13.22 34.24 34.04
N SER A 326 13.37 33.94 35.31
CA SER A 326 12.58 34.51 36.40
C SER A 326 12.75 36.03 36.59
N ASP A 327 13.85 36.58 36.09
CA ASP A 327 14.20 38.02 36.10
C ASP A 327 13.77 38.77 34.83
N ASN A 328 12.93 38.15 33.99
CA ASN A 328 12.48 38.63 32.70
C ASN A 328 13.60 38.81 31.65
N THR A 329 14.76 38.19 31.87
CA THR A 329 15.82 38.15 30.86
C THR A 329 15.64 36.92 29.96
N LEU A 330 16.13 37.02 28.73
CA LEU A 330 16.10 35.94 27.77
C LEU A 330 17.38 35.14 27.78
N LYS A 331 17.27 33.84 27.81
CA LYS A 331 18.36 32.89 27.61
C LYS A 331 18.27 32.21 26.28
N HIS A 332 19.29 32.38 25.45
CA HIS A 332 19.40 31.69 24.15
C HIS A 332 19.79 30.24 24.39
N THR A 333 18.86 29.31 24.11
CA THR A 333 19.00 27.90 24.47
C THR A 333 18.97 27.04 23.20
N GLU A 334 20.01 26.20 23.02
CA GLU A 334 20.05 25.20 21.94
C GLU A 334 19.05 24.09 22.23
N ILE A 335 18.25 23.75 21.22
CA ILE A 335 17.29 22.65 21.28
C ILE A 335 17.61 21.61 20.21
N LYS A 336 17.30 20.35 20.51
CA LYS A 336 17.29 19.30 19.51
C LYS A 336 15.84 18.96 19.17
N VAL A 337 15.54 18.91 17.88
CA VAL A 337 14.22 18.59 17.38
C VAL A 337 14.23 17.26 16.65
N SER A 338 13.11 16.58 16.64
CA SER A 338 12.91 15.38 15.82
C SER A 338 12.73 15.77 14.35
N ASN A 339 13.15 14.90 13.44
CA ASN A 339 12.90 15.06 12.00
C ASN A 339 11.41 14.93 11.64
N LEU A 340 10.58 14.49 12.60
CA LEU A 340 9.13 14.41 12.46
C LEU A 340 8.52 15.76 12.83
N SER A 341 7.73 16.32 11.95
CA SER A 341 7.08 17.62 12.11
C SER A 341 5.71 17.56 11.45
N ASP A 342 4.72 18.23 12.03
CA ASP A 342 3.39 18.41 11.43
C ASP A 342 3.34 19.57 10.42
N GLY A 343 4.51 20.09 10.03
CA GLY A 343 4.67 21.24 9.14
C GLY A 343 4.46 22.61 9.82
N LYS A 344 3.97 22.65 11.05
CA LYS A 344 3.75 23.89 11.83
C LYS A 344 4.56 23.91 13.12
N ASN A 345 4.74 22.76 13.76
CA ASN A 345 5.41 22.63 15.05
C ASN A 345 6.64 21.74 14.93
N TYR A 346 7.62 21.96 15.80
CA TYR A 346 8.74 21.05 16.04
C TYR A 346 8.50 20.24 17.30
N ILE A 347 8.85 18.96 17.25
CA ILE A 347 8.92 18.09 18.41
C ILE A 347 10.30 18.24 19.05
N VAL A 348 10.37 18.80 20.24
CA VAL A 348 11.63 18.99 20.97
C VAL A 348 12.00 17.70 21.70
N THR A 349 13.18 17.17 21.42
CA THR A 349 13.72 15.97 22.06
C THR A 349 14.64 16.28 23.24
N SER A 350 15.26 17.46 23.24
CA SER A 350 16.10 17.94 24.37
C SER A 350 16.31 19.45 24.31
N GLY A 351 16.62 20.06 25.45
CA GLY A 351 16.90 21.49 25.57
C GLY A 351 15.83 22.30 26.26
N LEU A 352 14.60 21.77 26.39
CA LEU A 352 13.51 22.40 27.14
C LEU A 352 12.93 21.43 28.18
N LYS A 353 12.31 21.99 29.19
CA LYS A 353 11.56 21.28 30.23
C LYS A 353 10.10 21.72 30.23
N PRO A 354 9.15 20.84 30.58
CA PRO A 354 7.77 21.25 30.80
C PRO A 354 7.72 22.38 31.85
N GLY A 355 6.99 23.46 31.51
CA GLY A 355 6.90 24.66 32.36
C GLY A 355 7.81 25.79 31.93
N ASP A 356 8.85 25.57 31.11
CA ASP A 356 9.67 26.64 30.56
C ASP A 356 8.81 27.60 29.73
N LYS A 357 9.09 28.88 29.82
CA LYS A 357 8.41 29.92 29.04
C LYS A 357 9.27 30.33 27.87
N ILE A 358 8.77 30.20 26.65
CA ILE A 358 9.50 30.53 25.43
C ILE A 358 8.82 31.67 24.66
N VAL A 359 9.63 32.48 23.98
CA VAL A 359 9.12 33.52 23.08
C VAL A 359 8.69 32.83 21.77
N VAL A 360 7.47 33.12 21.30
CA VAL A 360 6.91 32.47 20.10
C VAL A 360 6.88 33.37 18.86
N GLU A 361 7.12 34.65 19.03
CA GLU A 361 7.11 35.59 17.90
C GLU A 361 8.19 36.67 18.09
N GLY A 362 8.73 37.18 16.96
CA GLY A 362 9.76 38.22 16.98
C GLY A 362 11.18 37.72 17.33
N VAL A 363 11.39 36.41 17.34
CA VAL A 363 12.66 35.77 17.77
C VAL A 363 13.89 36.25 16.99
N GLN A 364 13.70 36.76 15.77
CA GLN A 364 14.78 37.20 14.87
C GLN A 364 15.45 38.51 15.35
N THR A 365 14.76 39.30 16.19
CA THR A 365 15.24 40.59 16.67
C THR A 365 15.84 40.55 18.07
N LEU A 366 15.72 39.39 18.74
CA LEU A 366 16.12 39.21 20.14
C LEU A 366 17.60 38.88 20.26
N LYS A 367 18.16 39.23 21.42
CA LYS A 367 19.55 38.95 21.83
C LYS A 367 19.56 38.20 23.14
N ASP A 368 20.61 37.41 23.34
CA ASP A 368 20.86 36.73 24.60
C ASP A 368 21.06 37.77 25.75
N GLY A 369 20.43 37.53 26.90
CA GLY A 369 20.47 38.44 28.06
C GLY A 369 19.54 39.66 27.92
N GLN A 370 18.76 39.82 26.85
CA GLN A 370 17.83 40.94 26.70
C GLN A 370 16.66 40.80 27.67
N THR A 371 16.32 41.91 28.35
CA THR A 371 15.14 41.98 29.22
C THR A 371 13.90 42.29 28.34
N ILE A 372 12.81 41.57 28.54
CA ILE A 372 11.57 41.77 27.82
C ILE A 372 10.36 41.91 28.74
N THR A 373 9.27 42.48 28.23
CA THR A 373 7.97 42.50 28.89
C THR A 373 7.14 41.34 28.31
N PRO A 374 6.95 40.24 29.06
CA PRO A 374 6.21 39.08 28.54
C PRO A 374 4.70 39.39 28.48
N ILE A 375 4.09 39.10 27.34
CA ILE A 375 2.65 39.15 27.19
C ILE A 375 2.14 37.77 26.78
N THR A 376 0.93 37.42 27.23
CA THR A 376 0.29 36.18 26.79
C THR A 376 -0.35 36.34 25.44
N PRO A 377 -0.58 35.25 24.67
CA PRO A 377 -1.29 35.29 23.40
C PRO A 377 -2.68 35.95 23.53
N GLU A 378 -3.38 35.70 24.64
CA GLU A 378 -4.70 36.28 24.92
C GLU A 378 -4.61 37.79 25.12
N GLN A 379 -3.61 38.29 25.85
CA GLN A 379 -3.37 39.71 26.03
C GLN A 379 -3.01 40.42 24.73
N LYS A 380 -2.24 39.75 23.88
CA LYS A 380 -1.95 40.25 22.52
C LYS A 380 -3.18 40.37 21.69
N GLU A 381 -4.04 39.34 21.65
CA GLU A 381 -5.28 39.35 20.90
C GLU A 381 -6.24 40.44 21.43
N ALA A 382 -6.34 40.59 22.76
CA ALA A 382 -7.14 41.65 23.36
C ALA A 382 -6.66 43.05 22.92
N LYS A 383 -5.35 43.29 22.93
CA LYS A 383 -4.75 44.57 22.48
C LYS A 383 -4.99 44.77 20.97
N TYR A 384 -4.92 43.73 20.17
CA TYR A 384 -5.20 43.79 18.73
C TYR A 384 -6.66 44.15 18.45
N GLN A 385 -7.60 43.54 19.15
CA GLN A 385 -9.03 43.83 19.02
C GLN A 385 -9.35 45.24 19.48
N GLN A 386 -8.66 45.73 20.53
CA GLN A 386 -8.84 47.13 21.00
C GLN A 386 -8.30 48.13 19.96
N HIS A 387 -7.13 47.85 19.38
CA HIS A 387 -6.54 48.68 18.35
C HIS A 387 -7.46 48.75 17.06
N LEU A 388 -8.06 47.63 16.69
CA LEU A 388 -9.03 47.61 15.59
C LEU A 388 -10.29 48.42 15.89
N LYS A 389 -10.76 48.47 17.17
CA LYS A 389 -11.87 49.31 17.58
C LYS A 389 -11.50 50.78 17.51
N ASP A 390 -10.35 51.15 18.04
CA ASP A 390 -9.81 52.54 18.07
C ASP A 390 -9.59 53.06 16.64
N GLN A 391 -9.12 52.25 15.71
CA GLN A 391 -8.99 52.58 14.30
C GLN A 391 -10.35 52.83 13.64
N LYS A 392 -11.36 52.01 13.95
CA LYS A 392 -12.74 52.23 13.44
C LYS A 392 -13.36 53.50 13.97
N GLU A 393 -13.17 53.76 15.29
CA GLU A 393 -13.69 54.98 15.93
C GLU A 393 -12.93 56.24 15.48
N GLY A 394 -11.61 56.15 15.32
CA GLY A 394 -10.74 57.21 14.81
C GLY A 394 -11.08 57.57 13.35
N ASN A 395 -11.37 56.63 12.50
CA ASN A 395 -11.82 56.83 11.11
C ASN A 395 -13.21 57.49 11.06
N ILE A 396 -14.12 57.11 11.98
CA ILE A 396 -15.45 57.74 12.07
C ILE A 396 -15.33 59.19 12.54
N ALA A 397 -14.48 59.48 13.56
CA ALA A 397 -14.25 60.83 14.04
C ALA A 397 -13.59 61.73 13.00
N THR A 398 -12.66 61.21 12.18
CA THR A 398 -12.02 61.94 11.07
C THR A 398 -13.00 62.16 9.91
N ALA A 399 -13.84 61.21 9.58
CA ALA A 399 -14.89 61.35 8.57
C ALA A 399 -15.94 62.39 8.97
N PHE A 400 -16.32 62.44 10.26
CA PHE A 400 -17.23 63.45 10.78
C PHE A 400 -16.63 64.87 10.76
N LYS A 401 -15.32 64.98 11.06
CA LYS A 401 -14.62 66.30 10.99
C LYS A 401 -14.53 66.82 9.53
N LEU A 402 -14.32 65.93 8.58
CA LEU A 402 -14.28 66.33 7.15
C LEU A 402 -15.66 66.70 6.59
N SER A 403 -16.75 66.12 7.13
CA SER A 403 -18.12 66.51 6.72
C SER A 403 -18.59 67.84 7.31
N LEU A 404 -18.01 68.34 8.39
CA LEU A 404 -18.27 69.62 9.03
C LEU A 404 -17.50 70.81 8.43
N ILE A 405 -16.54 70.57 7.56
CA ILE A 405 -15.75 71.59 6.87
C ILE A 405 -16.35 71.96 5.49
N HIS A 406 -17.36 71.23 5.05
CA HIS A 406 -18.05 71.45 3.76
C HIS A 406 -19.50 71.93 3.89
N ILE A 407 -19.84 72.60 4.97
CA ILE A 407 -21.09 73.42 5.06
C ILE A 407 -20.74 74.88 5.21
#